data_870a2a331ca5b1540a41b9b798bc9939
#
_entry.id   870a2a331ca5b1540a41b9b798bc9939
#
_cell.length_a   1.000
_cell.length_b   1.000
_cell.length_c   1.000
_cell.angle_alpha   90.00
_cell.angle_beta   90.00
_cell.angle_gamma   90.00
#
_symmetry.space_group_name_H-M   'P 1'
#
loop_
_entity.id
_entity.type
_entity.pdbx_description
1 polymer ?
#
loop_
_entity_poly.entity_id
_entity_poly.type
_entity_poly.pdbx_seq_one_letter_code
_entity_poly.pdbx_strand_id
1 'polypeptide(L)'
;HGLDCLVVDYLQLVEGRNRSGDNRVQEVAEISRSLKAIARELDVPVVALSQLSRAVEVNKPAIPRLSHLRESGSIEQDADIVLLMYRKSSDRGYQLEELTEEEKHLTEIHIAKHRNGPTGMVKLFFNENLVSFQNLATSKQPTKSTPTEGPPPPPMVDPIDM
;
A
#
# COMPACT_ATOMS: atom_id res chain seq x y z
N HIS A 1 -18.94 22.88 11.07
CA HIS A 1 -17.74 22.24 10.54
C HIS A 1 -18.06 20.75 10.37
N GLY A 2 -17.89 20.22 9.16
CA GLY A 2 -18.04 18.81 8.86
C GLY A 2 -16.75 18.05 9.20
N LEU A 3 -16.86 16.71 9.35
CA LEU A 3 -15.74 15.78 9.42
C LEU A 3 -15.74 14.97 8.14
N ASP A 4 -14.65 15.01 7.37
CA ASP A 4 -14.54 14.31 6.09
C ASP A 4 -13.75 12.99 6.20
N CYS A 5 -12.91 12.86 7.23
CA CYS A 5 -12.12 11.65 7.51
C CYS A 5 -11.64 11.65 8.96
N LEU A 6 -11.57 10.49 9.58
CA LEU A 6 -10.95 10.29 10.89
C LEU A 6 -9.69 9.44 10.75
N VAL A 7 -8.54 9.96 11.24
CA VAL A 7 -7.28 9.22 11.29
C VAL A 7 -6.91 8.94 12.74
N VAL A 8 -6.58 7.68 13.05
CA VAL A 8 -6.17 7.22 14.39
C VAL A 8 -4.74 6.68 14.31
N ASP A 9 -3.80 7.36 14.95
CA ASP A 9 -2.38 6.95 15.05
C ASP A 9 -2.01 6.72 16.52
N TYR A 10 -1.92 5.48 16.98
CA TYR A 10 -2.29 4.19 16.40
C TYR A 10 -3.19 3.45 17.39
N LEU A 11 -3.85 2.37 16.96
CA LEU A 11 -4.90 1.68 17.72
C LEU A 11 -4.47 1.27 19.12
N GLN A 12 -3.22 0.86 19.28
CA GLN A 12 -2.68 0.38 20.56
C GLN A 12 -2.45 1.50 21.59
N LEU A 13 -2.59 2.78 21.22
CA LEU A 13 -2.58 3.91 22.16
C LEU A 13 -3.98 4.31 22.63
N VAL A 14 -5.01 3.82 21.96
CA VAL A 14 -6.39 4.08 22.36
C VAL A 14 -6.70 3.26 23.59
N GLU A 15 -7.22 3.90 24.64
CA GLU A 15 -7.67 3.21 25.86
C GLU A 15 -9.10 2.73 25.69
N GLY A 16 -9.33 1.44 25.98
CA GLY A 16 -10.66 0.86 26.06
C GLY A 16 -11.35 1.20 27.38
N ARG A 17 -12.66 0.99 27.44
CA ARG A 17 -13.47 1.23 28.67
C ARG A 17 -13.07 0.33 29.84
N ASN A 18 -12.58 -0.88 29.58
CA ASN A 18 -12.22 -1.88 30.59
C ASN A 18 -10.71 -1.88 30.80
N ARG A 19 -10.25 -1.22 31.86
CA ARG A 19 -8.86 -1.21 32.31
C ARG A 19 -8.38 -2.52 32.98
N SER A 20 -9.06 -3.62 32.81
CA SER A 20 -8.60 -4.93 33.31
C SER A 20 -7.42 -5.38 32.44
N GLY A 21 -6.22 -5.17 32.92
CA GLY A 21 -4.94 -5.35 32.22
C GLY A 21 -4.65 -6.77 31.69
N ASP A 22 -5.59 -7.69 31.77
CA ASP A 22 -5.39 -9.11 31.43
C ASP A 22 -5.81 -9.48 30.01
N ASN A 23 -6.46 -8.58 29.22
CA ASN A 23 -6.93 -8.99 27.90
C ASN A 23 -6.81 -7.91 26.83
N ARG A 24 -5.56 -7.58 26.47
CA ARG A 24 -5.27 -6.62 25.39
C ARG A 24 -5.95 -6.95 24.07
N VAL A 25 -6.09 -8.23 23.76
CA VAL A 25 -6.77 -8.70 22.53
C VAL A 25 -8.24 -8.26 22.52
N GLN A 26 -8.93 -8.39 23.66
CA GLN A 26 -10.33 -7.97 23.76
C GLN A 26 -10.48 -6.45 23.68
N GLU A 27 -9.57 -5.71 24.31
CA GLU A 27 -9.56 -4.25 24.27
C GLU A 27 -9.41 -3.74 22.83
N VAL A 28 -8.44 -4.26 22.08
CA VAL A 28 -8.25 -3.91 20.66
C VAL A 28 -9.48 -4.30 19.83
N ALA A 29 -10.12 -5.41 20.16
CA ALA A 29 -11.35 -5.83 19.48
C ALA A 29 -12.53 -4.87 19.75
N GLU A 30 -12.67 -4.36 20.98
CA GLU A 30 -13.68 -3.35 21.31
C GLU A 30 -13.42 -2.03 20.59
N ILE A 31 -12.15 -1.58 20.55
CA ILE A 31 -11.74 -0.37 19.85
C ILE A 31 -12.04 -0.49 18.36
N SER A 32 -11.67 -1.61 17.73
CA SER A 32 -11.91 -1.87 16.31
C SER A 32 -13.39 -1.76 15.96
N ARG A 33 -14.25 -2.45 16.74
CA ARG A 33 -15.71 -2.38 16.55
C ARG A 33 -16.26 -0.98 16.77
N SER A 34 -15.76 -0.25 17.77
CA SER A 34 -16.18 1.12 18.04
C SER A 34 -15.82 2.08 16.88
N LEU A 35 -14.61 1.94 16.32
CA LEU A 35 -14.21 2.73 15.15
C LEU A 35 -15.07 2.41 13.92
N LYS A 36 -15.42 1.13 13.72
CA LYS A 36 -16.34 0.74 12.65
C LYS A 36 -17.75 1.33 12.85
N ALA A 37 -18.22 1.40 14.10
CA ALA A 37 -19.50 2.03 14.43
C ALA A 37 -19.46 3.53 14.16
N ILE A 38 -18.40 4.23 14.58
CA ILE A 38 -18.19 5.65 14.34
C ILE A 38 -18.18 5.96 12.84
N ALA A 39 -17.44 5.17 12.04
CA ALA A 39 -17.40 5.35 10.59
C ALA A 39 -18.79 5.30 9.95
N ARG A 40 -19.66 4.40 10.44
CA ARG A 40 -21.04 4.26 9.94
C ARG A 40 -21.96 5.36 10.45
N GLU A 41 -21.84 5.73 11.73
CA GLU A 41 -22.69 6.74 12.36
C GLU A 41 -22.46 8.15 11.78
N LEU A 42 -21.17 8.46 11.53
CA LEU A 42 -20.78 9.75 11.00
C LEU A 42 -20.71 9.79 9.47
N ASP A 43 -20.89 8.64 8.81
CA ASP A 43 -20.73 8.46 7.35
C ASP A 43 -19.40 9.00 6.83
N VAL A 44 -18.30 8.70 7.54
CA VAL A 44 -16.95 9.11 7.17
C VAL A 44 -15.99 7.94 7.11
N PRO A 45 -14.96 7.98 6.25
CA PRO A 45 -13.89 6.99 6.29
C PRO A 45 -13.07 7.14 7.58
N VAL A 46 -12.72 5.99 8.16
CA VAL A 46 -11.79 5.90 9.30
C VAL A 46 -10.54 5.17 8.84
N VAL A 47 -9.39 5.83 8.97
CA VAL A 47 -8.06 5.27 8.73
C VAL A 47 -7.40 5.03 10.08
N ALA A 48 -7.19 3.78 10.45
CA ALA A 48 -6.55 3.41 11.70
C ALA A 48 -5.19 2.75 11.44
N LEU A 49 -4.14 3.27 12.04
CA LEU A 49 -2.84 2.66 12.01
C LEU A 49 -2.77 1.56 13.09
N SER A 50 -2.10 0.47 12.77
CA SER A 50 -1.91 -0.64 13.69
C SER A 50 -0.49 -1.16 13.62
N GLN A 51 0.10 -1.42 14.78
CA GLN A 51 1.40 -2.07 14.87
C GLN A 51 1.25 -3.56 14.56
N LEU A 52 2.20 -4.10 13.82
CA LEU A 52 2.30 -5.54 13.57
C LEU A 52 2.91 -6.28 14.76
N SER A 53 2.54 -7.54 14.91
CA SER A 53 3.19 -8.46 15.84
C SER A 53 4.66 -8.65 15.46
N ARG A 54 5.54 -8.78 16.47
CA ARG A 54 6.96 -9.09 16.26
C ARG A 54 7.20 -10.42 15.55
N ALA A 55 6.19 -11.27 15.44
CA ALA A 55 6.27 -12.51 14.68
C ALA A 55 6.62 -12.30 13.20
N VAL A 56 6.40 -11.10 12.64
CA VAL A 56 6.84 -10.76 11.28
C VAL A 56 8.36 -10.83 11.15
N GLU A 57 9.11 -10.44 12.18
CA GLU A 57 10.58 -10.37 12.18
C GLU A 57 11.26 -11.76 12.15
N VAL A 58 10.52 -12.82 12.48
CA VAL A 58 11.03 -14.21 12.44
C VAL A 58 11.23 -14.70 11.01
N ASN A 59 10.45 -14.17 10.07
CA ASN A 59 10.55 -14.55 8.67
C ASN A 59 11.61 -13.70 7.95
N LYS A 60 12.27 -14.29 6.97
CA LYS A 60 13.20 -13.58 6.09
C LYS A 60 12.82 -13.89 4.64
N PRO A 61 12.40 -12.91 3.85
CA PRO A 61 12.12 -11.50 4.19
C PRO A 61 10.93 -11.34 5.16
N ALA A 62 10.97 -10.28 5.96
CA ALA A 62 9.94 -9.96 6.97
C ALA A 62 8.69 -9.32 6.35
N ILE A 63 8.19 -9.89 5.24
CA ILE A 63 7.01 -9.41 4.53
C ILE A 63 5.76 -9.61 5.40
N PRO A 64 5.02 -8.54 5.72
CA PRO A 64 3.87 -8.63 6.57
C PRO A 64 2.70 -9.36 5.91
N ARG A 65 1.90 -10.06 6.74
CA ARG A 65 0.69 -10.79 6.34
C ARG A 65 -0.43 -10.51 7.32
N LEU A 66 -1.68 -10.81 6.94
CA LEU A 66 -2.84 -10.65 7.84
C LEU A 66 -2.65 -11.39 9.17
N SER A 67 -2.01 -12.57 9.16
CA SER A 67 -1.71 -13.32 10.38
C SER A 67 -0.81 -12.58 11.37
N HIS A 68 -0.08 -11.55 10.96
CA HIS A 68 0.73 -10.71 11.82
C HIS A 68 -0.10 -9.62 12.55
N LEU A 69 -1.38 -9.47 12.19
CA LEU A 69 -2.38 -8.74 12.97
C LEU A 69 -2.99 -9.62 14.09
N ARG A 70 -2.34 -10.72 14.46
CA ARG A 70 -2.88 -11.82 15.27
C ARG A 70 -3.41 -11.43 16.66
N GLU A 71 -2.82 -10.45 17.31
CA GLU A 71 -3.37 -9.90 18.56
C GLU A 71 -4.63 -9.07 18.32
N SER A 72 -5.00 -8.90 17.06
CA SER A 72 -6.04 -8.05 16.53
C SER A 72 -6.87 -8.76 15.47
N GLY A 73 -7.15 -10.06 15.63
CA GLY A 73 -7.97 -10.82 14.67
C GLY A 73 -9.33 -10.17 14.38
N SER A 74 -9.83 -9.38 15.30
CA SER A 74 -11.01 -8.52 15.13
C SER A 74 -10.76 -7.38 14.13
N ILE A 75 -9.56 -6.77 14.12
CA ILE A 75 -9.22 -5.72 13.13
C ILE A 75 -9.36 -6.29 11.72
N GLU A 76 -8.85 -7.50 11.50
CA GLU A 76 -9.00 -8.15 10.20
C GLU A 76 -10.46 -8.34 9.82
N GLN A 77 -11.33 -8.71 10.76
CA GLN A 77 -12.74 -8.93 10.48
C GLN A 77 -13.51 -7.63 10.25
N ASP A 78 -13.25 -6.59 11.05
CA ASP A 78 -13.97 -5.32 11.04
C ASP A 78 -13.56 -4.40 9.90
N ALA A 79 -12.27 -4.38 9.53
CA ALA A 79 -11.76 -3.53 8.45
C ALA A 79 -12.33 -3.95 7.09
N ASP A 80 -12.68 -2.97 6.26
CA ASP A 80 -13.07 -3.20 4.87
C ASP A 80 -11.84 -3.36 3.98
N ILE A 81 -10.78 -2.62 4.29
CA ILE A 81 -9.49 -2.66 3.59
C ILE A 81 -8.39 -2.82 4.63
N VAL A 82 -7.42 -3.69 4.35
CA VAL A 82 -6.18 -3.82 5.12
C VAL A 82 -5.01 -3.61 4.18
N LEU A 83 -4.23 -2.58 4.48
CA LEU A 83 -2.98 -2.26 3.79
C LEU A 83 -1.80 -2.62 4.69
N LEU A 84 -0.90 -3.44 4.18
CA LEU A 84 0.33 -3.82 4.87
C LEU A 84 1.51 -3.18 4.15
N MET A 85 2.32 -2.44 4.89
CA MET A 85 3.47 -1.73 4.34
C MET A 85 4.75 -2.53 4.57
N TYR A 86 5.56 -2.69 3.53
CA TYR A 86 6.86 -3.32 3.60
C TYR A 86 7.92 -2.47 2.91
N ARG A 87 9.05 -2.28 3.59
CA ARG A 87 10.26 -1.63 3.06
C ARG A 87 11.45 -2.54 3.30
N LYS A 88 12.12 -2.92 2.22
CA LYS A 88 13.30 -3.78 2.28
C LYS A 88 14.44 -3.14 3.08
N SER A 89 14.61 -1.82 2.95
CA SER A 89 15.59 -1.05 3.71
C SER A 89 15.34 -1.00 5.22
N SER A 90 14.11 -1.29 5.67
CA SER A 90 13.75 -1.37 7.09
C SER A 90 13.73 -2.80 7.62
N ASP A 91 13.93 -3.78 6.76
CA ASP A 91 13.95 -5.20 7.11
C ASP A 91 15.35 -5.60 7.60
N ARG A 92 15.44 -5.99 8.86
CA ARG A 92 16.70 -6.44 9.50
C ARG A 92 17.33 -7.69 8.86
N GLY A 93 16.63 -8.31 7.92
CA GLY A 93 17.14 -9.44 7.12
C GLY A 93 18.13 -9.04 6.05
N TYR A 94 18.26 -7.73 5.75
CA TYR A 94 19.14 -7.18 4.73
C TYR A 94 20.10 -6.14 5.32
N GLN A 95 21.29 -6.04 4.74
CA GLN A 95 22.20 -4.94 5.01
C GLN A 95 21.97 -3.84 3.96
N LEU A 96 21.97 -2.58 4.39
CA LEU A 96 21.69 -1.45 3.49
C LEU A 96 22.70 -1.36 2.33
N GLU A 97 23.93 -1.80 2.58
CA GLU A 97 25.02 -1.82 1.60
C GLU A 97 24.81 -2.83 0.48
N GLU A 98 24.01 -3.88 0.74
CA GLU A 98 23.69 -4.93 -0.24
C GLU A 98 22.52 -4.53 -1.15
N LEU A 99 21.77 -3.48 -0.78
CA LEU A 99 20.61 -3.03 -1.53
C LEU A 99 21.00 -2.06 -2.62
N THR A 100 20.35 -2.20 -3.78
CA THR A 100 20.44 -1.19 -4.83
C THR A 100 19.77 0.12 -4.38
N GLU A 101 20.11 1.24 -5.00
CA GLU A 101 19.49 2.54 -4.68
C GLU A 101 17.96 2.51 -4.88
N GLU A 102 17.48 1.79 -5.88
CA GLU A 102 16.05 1.61 -6.10
C GLU A 102 15.40 0.84 -4.95
N GLU A 103 16.02 -0.23 -4.46
CA GLU A 103 15.51 -1.06 -3.37
C GLU A 103 15.50 -0.34 -2.02
N LYS A 104 16.45 0.57 -1.79
CA LYS A 104 16.49 1.38 -0.56
C LYS A 104 15.26 2.26 -0.40
N HIS A 105 14.78 2.80 -1.52
CA HIS A 105 13.64 3.72 -1.55
C HIS A 105 12.31 3.04 -1.87
N LEU A 106 12.33 1.76 -2.25
CA LEU A 106 11.12 1.04 -2.62
C LEU A 106 10.27 0.71 -1.39
N THR A 107 8.99 1.07 -1.47
CA THR A 107 7.97 0.66 -0.50
C THR A 107 6.90 -0.14 -1.23
N GLU A 108 6.58 -1.30 -0.70
CA GLU A 108 5.48 -2.14 -1.17
C GLU A 108 4.28 -1.96 -0.24
N ILE A 109 3.14 -1.60 -0.81
CA ILE A 109 1.85 -1.54 -0.14
C ILE A 109 1.03 -2.74 -0.58
N HIS A 110 0.92 -3.72 0.28
CA HIS A 110 0.14 -4.93 0.03
C HIS A 110 -1.32 -4.69 0.44
N ILE A 111 -2.24 -4.71 -0.51
CA ILE A 111 -3.68 -4.71 -0.26
C ILE A 111 -4.05 -6.14 0.15
N ALA A 112 -3.87 -6.45 1.44
CA ALA A 112 -4.01 -7.80 1.97
C ALA A 112 -5.47 -8.23 2.15
N LYS A 113 -6.36 -7.26 2.33
CA LYS A 113 -7.81 -7.43 2.36
C LYS A 113 -8.48 -6.26 1.64
N HIS A 114 -9.50 -6.58 0.85
CA HIS A 114 -10.41 -5.58 0.25
C HIS A 114 -11.80 -6.21 0.13
N ARG A 115 -12.77 -5.74 0.92
CA ARG A 115 -14.11 -6.35 0.99
C ARG A 115 -14.87 -6.28 -0.33
N ASN A 116 -14.74 -5.16 -1.04
CA ASN A 116 -15.51 -4.87 -2.25
C ASN A 116 -14.63 -4.72 -3.50
N GLY A 117 -13.38 -5.19 -3.45
CA GLY A 117 -12.44 -5.06 -4.57
C GLY A 117 -11.33 -6.11 -4.53
N PRO A 118 -10.42 -6.08 -5.51
CA PRO A 118 -9.32 -7.03 -5.58
C PRO A 118 -8.26 -6.74 -4.53
N THR A 119 -7.57 -7.78 -4.10
CA THR A 119 -6.29 -7.68 -3.41
C THR A 119 -5.16 -7.49 -4.40
N GLY A 120 -4.00 -7.03 -3.94
CA GLY A 120 -2.87 -6.79 -4.83
C GLY A 120 -1.72 -6.07 -4.14
N MET A 121 -0.82 -5.51 -4.93
CA MET A 121 0.32 -4.76 -4.42
C MET A 121 0.56 -3.51 -5.26
N VAL A 122 0.89 -2.42 -4.60
CA VAL A 122 1.31 -1.16 -5.21
C VAL A 122 2.72 -0.85 -4.74
N LYS A 123 3.58 -0.42 -5.65
CA LYS A 123 4.94 0.01 -5.35
C LYS A 123 5.02 1.54 -5.36
N LEU A 124 5.63 2.10 -4.33
CA LEU A 124 5.85 3.53 -4.19
C LEU A 124 7.33 3.81 -3.93
N PHE A 125 7.78 4.99 -4.32
CA PHE A 125 9.07 5.53 -3.93
C PHE A 125 8.91 6.26 -2.59
N PHE A 126 9.77 5.98 -1.63
CA PHE A 126 9.82 6.69 -0.36
C PHE A 126 11.03 7.62 -0.32
N ASN A 127 10.78 8.90 -0.20
CA ASN A 127 11.82 9.90 0.01
C ASN A 127 12.09 10.06 1.50
N GLU A 128 13.23 9.59 1.97
CA GLU A 128 13.60 9.62 3.40
C GLU A 128 13.84 11.05 3.90
N ASN A 129 14.37 11.93 3.06
CA ASN A 129 14.67 13.32 3.46
C ASN A 129 13.39 14.14 3.68
N LEU A 130 12.33 13.84 2.92
CA LEU A 130 11.05 14.55 3.00
C LEU A 130 9.99 13.73 3.75
N VAL A 131 10.31 12.50 4.17
CA VAL A 131 9.37 11.56 4.79
C VAL A 131 8.08 11.46 3.98
N SER A 132 8.19 11.31 2.67
CA SER A 132 7.06 11.35 1.74
C SER A 132 7.06 10.21 0.75
N PHE A 133 5.86 9.77 0.36
CA PHE A 133 5.66 8.78 -0.68
C PHE A 133 5.39 9.45 -2.02
N GLN A 134 5.94 8.88 -3.07
CA GLN A 134 5.76 9.33 -4.45
C GLN A 134 5.44 8.12 -5.34
N ASN A 135 4.73 8.36 -6.42
CA ASN A 135 4.55 7.32 -7.42
C ASN A 135 5.90 6.98 -8.06
N LEU A 136 6.14 5.69 -8.29
CA LEU A 136 7.26 5.31 -9.12
C LEU A 136 7.06 5.96 -10.50
N ALA A 137 8.07 6.71 -10.96
CA ALA A 137 8.07 7.24 -12.31
C ALA A 137 7.96 6.04 -13.26
N THR A 138 6.80 5.88 -13.89
CA THR A 138 6.69 4.95 -15.01
C THR A 138 7.59 5.52 -16.08
N SER A 139 8.76 4.93 -16.28
CA SER A 139 9.58 5.23 -17.44
C SER A 139 8.77 4.77 -18.67
N LYS A 140 7.90 5.65 -19.16
CA LYS A 140 7.45 5.59 -20.52
C LYS A 140 8.72 5.83 -21.33
N GLN A 141 9.37 4.75 -21.77
CA GLN A 141 10.25 4.87 -22.92
C GLN A 141 9.43 5.60 -23.98
N PRO A 142 9.92 6.71 -24.52
CA PRO A 142 9.31 7.28 -25.70
C PRO A 142 9.42 6.18 -26.76
N THR A 143 8.31 5.56 -27.09
CA THR A 143 8.21 4.77 -28.32
C THR A 143 8.57 5.73 -29.43
N LYS A 144 9.81 5.63 -29.94
CA LYS A 144 10.18 6.19 -31.23
C LYS A 144 9.16 5.61 -32.21
N SER A 145 8.17 6.39 -32.54
CA SER A 145 7.36 6.17 -33.70
C SER A 145 8.32 6.29 -34.88
N THR A 146 8.78 5.18 -35.40
CA THR A 146 9.41 5.12 -36.71
C THR A 146 8.41 5.74 -37.68
N PRO A 147 8.80 6.78 -38.45
CA PRO A 147 7.92 7.28 -39.49
C PRO A 147 7.67 6.12 -40.44
N THR A 148 6.42 5.74 -40.59
CA THR A 148 6.00 4.80 -41.63
C THR A 148 6.29 5.51 -42.96
N GLU A 149 7.33 5.09 -43.63
CA GLU A 149 7.51 5.46 -45.05
C GLU A 149 6.23 5.04 -45.79
N GLY A 150 5.58 6.03 -46.36
CA GLY A 150 4.44 5.80 -47.21
C GLY A 150 4.84 4.94 -48.41
N PRO A 151 3.91 4.24 -49.04
CA PRO A 151 4.21 3.42 -50.20
C PRO A 151 4.85 4.31 -51.33
N PRO A 152 5.83 3.76 -52.07
CA PRO A 152 6.49 4.50 -53.10
C PRO A 152 5.47 4.95 -54.20
N PRO A 153 5.67 6.12 -54.77
CA PRO A 153 4.78 6.60 -55.83
C PRO A 153 4.84 5.67 -57.03
N PRO A 154 3.71 5.51 -57.77
CA PRO A 154 3.66 4.65 -58.96
C PRO A 154 4.62 5.18 -60.04
N PRO A 155 5.19 4.28 -60.86
CA PRO A 155 6.10 4.65 -61.94
C PRO A 155 5.41 5.56 -62.95
N MET A 156 6.09 6.66 -63.29
CA MET A 156 5.63 7.53 -64.38
C MET A 156 5.71 6.76 -65.68
N VAL A 157 4.59 6.63 -66.39
CA VAL A 157 4.54 6.16 -67.76
C VAL A 157 4.81 7.33 -68.71
N ASP A 158 5.87 7.18 -69.49
CA ASP A 158 6.21 8.14 -70.50
C ASP A 158 5.09 8.18 -71.60
N PRO A 159 4.71 9.34 -72.11
CA PRO A 159 3.74 9.42 -73.20
C PRO A 159 4.37 8.88 -74.48
N ILE A 160 3.69 7.89 -75.07
CA ILE A 160 4.04 7.33 -76.39
C ILE A 160 3.74 8.41 -77.40
N ASP A 161 4.77 8.80 -78.16
CA ASP A 161 4.66 9.63 -79.34
C ASP A 161 3.79 8.93 -80.39
N MET A 162 2.75 9.64 -80.88
CA MET A 162 2.10 9.40 -82.11
C MET A 162 2.25 10.65 -83.02
#